data_827dadeada9c1cece5707ee1183e2c61
#
_entry.id   827dadeada9c1cece5707ee1183e2c61
#
_cell.length_a   1.000
_cell.length_b   1.000
_cell.length_c   1.000
_cell.angle_alpha   90.00
_cell.angle_beta   90.00
_cell.angle_gamma   90.00
#
_symmetry.space_group_name_H-M   'P 1'
#
loop_
_entity.id
_entity.type
_entity.pdbx_description
1 polymer ?
#
loop_
_entity_poly.entity_id
_entity_poly.type
_entity_poly.pdbx_seq_one_letter_code
_entity_poly.pdbx_strand_id
1 'polypeptide(L)'
;MKGKFKICVNDSGKILAESHIFEIAENIVPDLLFLTLKSFYFQRSGVELPTDKAGKWARPKAHLDDCIEFHPSMNRKGSWNAHGGWYDAGDYGKYIVNGGVSVATLLLVAEFTEKRNADLDENSLANNSFSLSLFRENLLDEIRFELEFFLRMQDTDGGVFFKVSPIRWDGFVTPTESDEAQKRQILGKSTTSTLNFAGALAEAHRVFQNVDSTFAEQCLTAAIRAYIWALKNPDVTYPHNTEGSGGYGDERYDDEFFWARAMLFREGVKSENVLNSSLKNLRDLILVDMKKCPPSLGLDWRDTQNLGWIALALQSYDLDLQTKARNALKTVADDIVRLASEDAYHLAIRRFVWGSNGDVANHALTLFLINSWAPSLSYVNCAKTMLDFIFGKNPVDRCFVTGSAWSS
;
A
#
# COMPACT_ATOMS: atom_id res chain seq x y z
N MET A 1 20.38 -27.44 -7.14
CA MET A 1 20.51 -28.28 -5.92
C MET A 1 19.35 -27.89 -5.03
N LYS A 2 18.49 -28.81 -4.60
CA LYS A 2 17.37 -28.57 -3.68
C LYS A 2 17.57 -29.45 -2.45
N GLY A 3 17.14 -28.99 -1.29
CA GLY A 3 17.19 -29.75 -0.05
C GLY A 3 17.65 -28.94 1.15
N LYS A 4 17.84 -29.62 2.27
CA LYS A 4 18.34 -29.03 3.51
C LYS A 4 19.85 -29.17 3.58
N PHE A 5 20.53 -28.10 3.89
CA PHE A 5 21.98 -27.97 3.88
C PHE A 5 22.48 -27.38 5.17
N LYS A 6 23.76 -27.63 5.45
CA LYS A 6 24.51 -27.06 6.54
C LYS A 6 25.92 -26.73 6.04
N ILE A 7 26.44 -25.59 6.38
CA ILE A 7 27.83 -25.25 6.12
C ILE A 7 28.64 -25.68 7.33
N CYS A 8 29.70 -26.46 7.10
CA CYS A 8 30.64 -26.90 8.15
C CYS A 8 32.03 -26.38 7.83
N VAL A 9 32.67 -25.77 8.82
CA VAL A 9 34.10 -25.47 8.79
C VAL A 9 34.83 -26.65 9.36
N ASN A 10 35.72 -27.27 8.56
CA ASN A 10 36.41 -28.49 8.94
C ASN A 10 37.93 -28.25 8.88
N ASP A 11 38.63 -28.65 9.91
CA ASP A 11 40.08 -28.72 9.94
C ASP A 11 40.54 -30.16 10.25
N SER A 12 41.24 -30.76 9.28
CA SER A 12 41.85 -32.10 9.40
C SER A 12 40.85 -33.19 9.89
N GLY A 13 39.58 -33.12 9.46
CA GLY A 13 38.53 -34.07 9.84
C GLY A 13 37.75 -33.69 11.12
N LYS A 14 38.12 -32.58 11.78
CA LYS A 14 37.37 -32.06 12.93
C LYS A 14 36.53 -30.88 12.54
N ILE A 15 35.24 -30.96 12.82
CA ILE A 15 34.29 -29.83 12.60
C ILE A 15 34.58 -28.75 13.66
N LEU A 16 34.99 -27.56 13.22
CA LEU A 16 35.27 -26.41 14.08
C LEU A 16 34.04 -25.54 14.32
N ALA A 17 33.18 -25.42 13.31
CA ALA A 17 31.94 -24.66 13.38
C ALA A 17 30.91 -25.19 12.37
N GLU A 18 29.67 -25.01 12.69
CA GLU A 18 28.55 -25.35 11.81
C GLU A 18 27.53 -24.20 11.74
N SER A 19 26.95 -24.00 10.56
CA SER A 19 25.79 -23.10 10.42
C SER A 19 24.51 -23.76 10.93
N HIS A 20 23.46 -22.98 11.12
CA HIS A 20 22.12 -23.51 11.17
C HIS A 20 21.80 -24.27 9.87
N ILE A 21 20.82 -25.19 9.93
CA ILE A 21 20.31 -25.85 8.75
C ILE A 21 19.53 -24.82 7.93
N PHE A 22 19.85 -24.69 6.65
CA PHE A 22 19.11 -23.88 5.71
C PHE A 22 18.57 -24.72 4.57
N GLU A 23 17.51 -24.26 3.95
CA GLU A 23 16.85 -24.93 2.85
C GLU A 23 17.05 -24.17 1.53
N ILE A 24 17.35 -24.90 0.47
CA ILE A 24 17.30 -24.42 -0.91
C ILE A 24 16.06 -25.03 -1.55
N ALA A 25 15.04 -24.23 -1.77
CA ALA A 25 13.77 -24.66 -2.35
C ALA A 25 13.23 -23.62 -3.34
N GLU A 26 12.32 -24.04 -4.21
CA GLU A 26 11.68 -23.16 -5.20
C GLU A 26 10.50 -22.40 -4.61
N ASN A 27 9.92 -22.85 -3.49
CA ASN A 27 8.65 -22.35 -2.96
C ASN A 27 8.82 -21.26 -1.89
N ILE A 28 10.03 -20.88 -1.53
CA ILE A 28 10.27 -19.93 -0.43
C ILE A 28 9.62 -18.58 -0.71
N VAL A 29 9.80 -18.03 -1.91
CA VAL A 29 9.22 -16.72 -2.29
C VAL A 29 7.70 -16.78 -2.45
N PRO A 30 7.13 -17.79 -3.12
CA PRO A 30 5.67 -17.97 -3.16
C PRO A 30 5.01 -18.05 -1.78
N ASP A 31 5.56 -18.81 -0.85
CA ASP A 31 5.02 -18.95 0.50
C ASP A 31 5.06 -17.59 1.24
N LEU A 32 6.13 -16.82 1.09
CA LEU A 32 6.24 -15.48 1.66
C LEU A 32 5.21 -14.51 1.08
N LEU A 33 4.92 -14.56 -0.23
CA LEU A 33 3.89 -13.72 -0.85
C LEU A 33 2.51 -13.99 -0.26
N PHE A 34 2.13 -15.27 -0.08
CA PHE A 34 0.86 -15.59 0.56
C PHE A 34 0.83 -15.20 2.03
N LEU A 35 1.93 -15.32 2.77
CA LEU A 35 2.01 -14.89 4.17
C LEU A 35 1.87 -13.37 4.31
N THR A 36 2.50 -12.59 3.43
CA THR A 36 2.36 -11.13 3.45
C THR A 36 0.94 -10.69 3.10
N LEU A 37 0.32 -11.30 2.09
CA LEU A 37 -1.08 -11.05 1.75
C LEU A 37 -2.02 -11.43 2.91
N LYS A 38 -1.75 -12.55 3.58
CA LYS A 38 -2.55 -13.01 4.72
C LYS A 38 -2.50 -12.05 5.90
N SER A 39 -1.49 -11.19 6.02
CA SER A 39 -1.44 -10.16 7.06
C SER A 39 -2.60 -9.17 6.93
N PHE A 40 -2.97 -8.77 5.71
CA PHE A 40 -4.14 -7.94 5.46
C PHE A 40 -5.44 -8.65 5.80
N TYR A 41 -5.57 -9.92 5.44
CA TYR A 41 -6.73 -10.74 5.83
C TYR A 41 -6.97 -10.73 7.35
N PHE A 42 -5.91 -10.81 8.16
CA PHE A 42 -6.04 -10.75 9.62
C PHE A 42 -6.48 -9.38 10.15
N GLN A 43 -6.30 -8.32 9.37
CA GLN A 43 -6.74 -6.96 9.71
C GLN A 43 -8.19 -6.66 9.31
N ARG A 44 -8.88 -7.55 8.62
CA ARG A 44 -10.28 -7.34 8.20
C ARG A 44 -11.17 -7.05 9.40
N SER A 45 -11.88 -5.90 9.38
CA SER A 45 -12.87 -5.46 10.38
C SER A 45 -14.28 -5.91 9.98
N GLY A 46 -15.16 -6.07 10.96
CA GLY A 46 -16.59 -6.33 10.73
C GLY A 46 -16.95 -7.75 10.28
N VAL A 47 -15.97 -8.63 10.09
CA VAL A 47 -16.17 -9.99 9.60
C VAL A 47 -15.61 -11.04 10.54
N GLU A 48 -16.15 -12.26 10.46
CA GLU A 48 -15.57 -13.42 11.12
C GLU A 48 -14.29 -13.86 10.40
N LEU A 49 -13.29 -14.25 11.17
CA LEU A 49 -12.12 -14.98 10.67
C LEU A 49 -12.24 -16.45 11.11
N PRO A 50 -12.72 -17.35 10.24
CA PRO A 50 -13.00 -18.72 10.61
C PRO A 50 -11.72 -19.55 10.78
N THR A 51 -11.80 -20.64 11.56
CA THR A 51 -10.65 -21.46 11.97
C THR A 51 -9.95 -22.12 10.79
N ASP A 52 -10.66 -22.52 9.75
CA ASP A 52 -10.09 -23.14 8.54
C ASP A 52 -9.16 -22.19 7.77
N LYS A 53 -9.41 -20.86 7.83
CA LYS A 53 -8.60 -19.82 7.18
C LYS A 53 -7.60 -19.17 8.14
N ALA A 54 -8.01 -18.91 9.37
CA ALA A 54 -7.22 -18.13 10.33
C ALA A 54 -6.45 -18.99 11.35
N GLY A 55 -6.74 -20.28 11.47
CA GLY A 55 -6.09 -21.18 12.42
C GLY A 55 -6.25 -20.67 13.87
N LYS A 56 -5.14 -20.56 14.60
CA LYS A 56 -5.12 -20.07 15.99
C LYS A 56 -5.52 -18.60 16.14
N TRP A 57 -5.61 -17.85 15.04
CA TRP A 57 -6.02 -16.44 15.02
C TRP A 57 -7.49 -16.27 14.61
N ALA A 58 -8.25 -17.37 14.58
CA ALA A 58 -9.69 -17.33 14.35
C ALA A 58 -10.38 -16.46 15.40
N ARG A 59 -11.36 -15.66 14.95
CA ARG A 59 -12.13 -14.78 15.82
C ARG A 59 -13.52 -14.53 15.27
N PRO A 60 -14.54 -14.30 16.14
CA PRO A 60 -15.85 -13.87 15.68
C PRO A 60 -15.78 -12.48 15.04
N LYS A 61 -16.86 -12.08 14.38
CA LYS A 61 -17.01 -10.71 13.88
C LYS A 61 -17.03 -9.72 15.05
N ALA A 62 -16.35 -8.59 14.87
CA ALA A 62 -16.32 -7.47 15.78
C ALA A 62 -16.23 -6.16 15.00
N HIS A 63 -16.65 -5.05 15.59
CA HIS A 63 -16.64 -3.72 14.97
C HIS A 63 -17.40 -3.73 13.65
N LEU A 64 -18.69 -4.04 13.67
CA LEU A 64 -19.54 -4.03 12.47
C LEU A 64 -19.55 -2.67 11.78
N ASP A 65 -19.47 -1.60 12.57
CA ASP A 65 -19.41 -0.21 12.11
C ASP A 65 -20.51 0.17 11.08
N ASP A 66 -21.61 -0.55 11.06
CA ASP A 66 -22.73 -0.36 10.13
C ASP A 66 -23.65 0.80 10.49
N CYS A 67 -23.57 1.27 11.75
CA CYS A 67 -24.38 2.36 12.30
C CYS A 67 -23.61 3.15 13.37
N ILE A 68 -22.47 3.75 13.01
CA ILE A 68 -21.61 4.49 13.96
C ILE A 68 -21.95 5.98 13.98
N GLU A 69 -21.82 6.59 15.17
CA GLU A 69 -22.08 8.02 15.37
C GLU A 69 -20.93 8.88 14.84
N PHE A 70 -21.26 10.12 14.48
CA PHE A 70 -20.23 11.11 14.15
C PHE A 70 -19.55 11.63 15.39
N HIS A 71 -18.25 11.84 15.32
CA HIS A 71 -17.50 12.48 16.40
C HIS A 71 -18.07 13.88 16.68
N PRO A 72 -18.17 14.29 17.97
CA PRO A 72 -18.79 15.58 18.36
C PRO A 72 -18.19 16.81 17.66
N SER A 73 -16.88 16.80 17.32
CA SER A 73 -16.21 17.89 16.60
C SER A 73 -16.78 18.18 15.22
N MET A 74 -17.54 17.20 14.64
CA MET A 74 -18.14 17.38 13.31
C MET A 74 -19.44 18.19 13.33
N ASN A 75 -20.01 18.44 14.51
CA ASN A 75 -21.31 19.12 14.64
C ASN A 75 -22.43 18.48 13.80
N ARG A 76 -22.35 17.17 13.57
CA ARG A 76 -23.27 16.39 12.73
C ARG A 76 -23.97 15.33 13.57
N LYS A 77 -25.27 15.22 13.45
CA LYS A 77 -26.11 14.22 14.12
C LYS A 77 -26.39 13.06 13.17
N GLY A 78 -26.74 11.91 13.76
CA GLY A 78 -27.07 10.69 13.06
C GLY A 78 -25.94 9.68 13.09
N SER A 79 -26.04 8.68 12.24
CA SER A 79 -25.09 7.60 12.12
C SER A 79 -24.68 7.38 10.68
N TRP A 80 -23.62 6.63 10.51
CA TRP A 80 -23.03 6.32 9.22
C TRP A 80 -22.65 4.84 9.13
N ASN A 81 -22.73 4.26 7.92
CA ASN A 81 -22.25 2.92 7.66
C ASN A 81 -20.79 2.98 7.15
N ALA A 82 -19.87 2.55 7.99
CA ALA A 82 -18.45 2.41 7.69
C ALA A 82 -17.99 0.95 7.90
N HIS A 83 -18.85 -0.01 7.57
CA HIS A 83 -18.57 -1.44 7.66
C HIS A 83 -17.36 -1.87 6.82
N GLY A 84 -16.64 -2.89 7.30
CA GLY A 84 -15.48 -3.46 6.61
C GLY A 84 -14.20 -2.64 6.80
N GLY A 85 -13.26 -2.82 5.91
CA GLY A 85 -11.94 -2.19 5.95
C GLY A 85 -10.95 -2.88 6.89
N TRP A 86 -9.68 -2.46 6.80
CA TRP A 86 -8.60 -3.01 7.62
C TRP A 86 -8.36 -2.18 8.88
N TYR A 87 -8.10 -2.86 9.97
CA TYR A 87 -7.46 -2.22 11.12
C TYR A 87 -6.04 -1.82 10.76
N ASP A 88 -5.62 -0.66 11.20
CA ASP A 88 -4.24 -0.20 11.05
C ASP A 88 -3.29 -1.00 11.97
N ALA A 89 -3.62 -1.04 13.25
CA ALA A 89 -2.82 -1.70 14.28
C ALA A 89 -3.70 -2.19 15.44
N GLY A 90 -3.10 -2.38 16.62
CA GLY A 90 -3.83 -2.76 17.84
C GLY A 90 -4.70 -1.65 18.43
N ASP A 91 -4.73 -0.48 17.82
CA ASP A 91 -5.68 0.60 18.13
C ASP A 91 -7.06 0.40 17.49
N TYR A 92 -7.16 -0.59 16.59
CA TYR A 92 -8.36 -0.89 15.80
C TYR A 92 -8.90 0.30 14.97
N GLY A 93 -8.12 1.36 14.80
CA GLY A 93 -8.42 2.47 13.90
C GLY A 93 -8.45 1.99 12.44
N LYS A 94 -9.33 2.59 11.61
CA LYS A 94 -9.38 2.39 10.16
C LYS A 94 -9.22 3.76 9.51
N TYR A 95 -8.25 3.87 8.59
CA TYR A 95 -7.82 5.16 8.06
C TYR A 95 -7.78 5.16 6.54
N ILE A 96 -8.15 6.29 5.93
CA ILE A 96 -8.09 6.43 4.48
C ILE A 96 -6.67 6.79 4.01
N VAL A 97 -5.93 7.60 4.77
CA VAL A 97 -4.62 8.13 4.33
C VAL A 97 -3.60 7.01 4.15
N ASN A 98 -3.27 6.27 5.20
CA ASN A 98 -2.32 5.15 5.12
C ASN A 98 -2.92 3.92 4.39
N GLY A 99 -4.22 3.67 4.52
CA GLY A 99 -4.93 2.67 3.73
C GLY A 99 -4.84 2.95 2.23
N GLY A 100 -4.92 4.21 1.81
CA GLY A 100 -4.79 4.62 0.40
C GLY A 100 -3.45 4.25 -0.21
N VAL A 101 -2.34 4.53 0.48
CA VAL A 101 -0.99 4.15 0.03
C VAL A 101 -0.83 2.62 0.00
N SER A 102 -1.37 1.91 0.99
CA SER A 102 -1.34 0.44 1.03
C SER A 102 -2.10 -0.16 -0.14
N VAL A 103 -3.32 0.31 -0.41
CA VAL A 103 -4.14 -0.12 -1.57
C VAL A 103 -3.42 0.17 -2.89
N ALA A 104 -2.86 1.38 -3.07
CA ALA A 104 -2.12 1.73 -4.28
C ALA A 104 -0.93 0.80 -4.51
N THR A 105 -0.17 0.49 -3.45
CA THR A 105 0.96 -0.45 -3.56
C THR A 105 0.50 -1.86 -3.96
N LEU A 106 -0.60 -2.35 -3.40
CA LEU A 106 -1.17 -3.66 -3.77
C LEU A 106 -1.74 -3.66 -5.19
N LEU A 107 -2.36 -2.55 -5.64
CA LEU A 107 -2.85 -2.40 -7.01
C LEU A 107 -1.70 -2.42 -8.03
N LEU A 108 -0.56 -1.78 -7.73
CA LEU A 108 0.65 -1.90 -8.55
C LEU A 108 1.10 -3.37 -8.67
N VAL A 109 1.12 -4.12 -7.56
CA VAL A 109 1.45 -5.56 -7.59
C VAL A 109 0.46 -6.32 -8.47
N ALA A 110 -0.85 -6.03 -8.38
CA ALA A 110 -1.87 -6.66 -9.21
C ALA A 110 -1.68 -6.36 -10.70
N GLU A 111 -1.32 -5.13 -11.08
CA GLU A 111 -1.03 -4.75 -12.46
C GLU A 111 0.21 -5.47 -13.00
N PHE A 112 1.27 -5.59 -12.21
CA PHE A 112 2.49 -6.31 -12.61
C PHE A 112 2.29 -7.81 -12.72
N THR A 113 1.50 -8.41 -11.84
CA THR A 113 1.17 -9.84 -11.92
C THR A 113 0.32 -10.17 -13.14
N GLU A 114 -0.57 -9.28 -13.58
CA GLU A 114 -1.33 -9.45 -14.82
C GLU A 114 -0.43 -9.47 -16.06
N LYS A 115 0.47 -8.49 -16.18
CA LYS A 115 1.44 -8.41 -17.28
C LYS A 115 2.32 -9.66 -17.33
N ARG A 116 2.83 -10.10 -16.19
CA ARG A 116 3.67 -11.30 -16.10
C ARG A 116 2.93 -12.58 -16.47
N ASN A 117 1.64 -12.70 -16.11
CA ASN A 117 0.82 -13.84 -16.53
C ASN A 117 0.63 -13.88 -18.06
N ALA A 118 0.50 -12.74 -18.71
CA ALA A 118 0.38 -12.66 -20.15
C ALA A 118 1.70 -13.04 -20.89
N ASP A 119 2.85 -12.85 -20.24
CA ASP A 119 4.19 -13.13 -20.81
C ASP A 119 4.65 -14.60 -20.56
N LEU A 120 3.99 -15.34 -19.66
CA LEU A 120 4.35 -16.73 -19.36
C LEU A 120 3.70 -17.68 -20.39
N ASP A 121 4.52 -18.55 -20.99
CA ASP A 121 4.01 -19.64 -21.83
C ASP A 121 3.35 -20.74 -20.99
N GLU A 122 2.45 -21.52 -21.61
CA GLU A 122 1.69 -22.60 -20.94
C GLU A 122 2.61 -23.66 -20.31
N ASN A 123 3.82 -23.88 -20.83
CA ASN A 123 4.78 -24.85 -20.31
C ASN A 123 5.48 -24.37 -19.03
N SER A 124 5.68 -23.05 -18.90
CA SER A 124 6.23 -22.44 -17.69
C SER A 124 5.25 -22.48 -16.52
N LEU A 125 3.94 -22.43 -16.80
CA LEU A 125 2.87 -22.51 -15.79
C LEU A 125 2.71 -23.94 -15.24
N ALA A 126 2.90 -24.97 -16.08
CA ALA A 126 2.70 -26.38 -15.70
C ALA A 126 3.76 -26.94 -14.73
N ASN A 127 4.93 -26.32 -14.65
CA ASN A 127 6.07 -26.78 -13.85
C ASN A 127 6.22 -26.06 -12.49
N ASN A 128 5.43 -25.01 -12.21
CA ASN A 128 5.49 -24.28 -10.94
C ASN A 128 4.29 -24.66 -10.05
N SER A 129 4.57 -25.15 -8.84
CA SER A 129 3.55 -25.37 -7.79
C SER A 129 2.88 -24.06 -7.33
N PHE A 130 3.43 -22.90 -7.72
CA PHE A 130 2.90 -21.56 -7.45
C PHE A 130 2.01 -21.10 -8.60
N SER A 131 0.73 -20.92 -8.31
CA SER A 131 -0.20 -20.29 -9.26
C SER A 131 -0.21 -18.78 -9.06
N LEU A 132 0.43 -18.05 -9.98
CA LEU A 132 0.40 -16.57 -9.99
C LEU A 132 -1.03 -16.05 -10.19
N SER A 133 -1.87 -16.79 -10.93
CA SER A 133 -3.29 -16.45 -11.10
C SER A 133 -4.06 -16.55 -9.78
N LEU A 134 -3.85 -17.64 -9.02
CA LEU A 134 -4.47 -17.80 -7.70
C LEU A 134 -4.00 -16.73 -6.71
N PHE A 135 -2.71 -16.38 -6.73
CA PHE A 135 -2.20 -15.27 -5.90
C PHE A 135 -2.90 -13.96 -6.27
N ARG A 136 -3.00 -13.64 -7.59
CA ARG A 136 -3.66 -12.43 -8.08
C ARG A 136 -5.14 -12.40 -7.71
N GLU A 137 -5.85 -13.52 -7.79
CA GLU A 137 -7.26 -13.63 -7.38
C GLU A 137 -7.44 -13.27 -5.90
N ASN A 138 -6.65 -13.88 -5.01
CA ASN A 138 -6.67 -13.58 -3.58
C ASN A 138 -6.26 -12.11 -3.30
N LEU A 139 -5.29 -11.57 -4.05
CA LEU A 139 -4.86 -10.18 -3.93
C LEU A 139 -6.00 -9.22 -4.30
N LEU A 140 -6.72 -9.48 -5.39
CA LEU A 140 -7.85 -8.65 -5.82
C LEU A 140 -9.03 -8.72 -4.84
N ASP A 141 -9.31 -9.89 -4.26
CA ASP A 141 -10.34 -10.04 -3.22
C ASP A 141 -9.99 -9.20 -1.97
N GLU A 142 -8.72 -9.23 -1.56
CA GLU A 142 -8.26 -8.45 -0.41
C GLU A 142 -8.30 -6.95 -0.66
N ILE A 143 -7.84 -6.50 -1.84
CA ILE A 143 -7.92 -5.09 -2.25
C ILE A 143 -9.38 -4.63 -2.31
N ARG A 144 -10.27 -5.42 -2.89
CA ARG A 144 -11.69 -5.10 -2.99
C ARG A 144 -12.33 -4.89 -1.62
N PHE A 145 -11.97 -5.72 -0.63
CA PHE A 145 -12.48 -5.59 0.73
C PHE A 145 -12.22 -4.19 1.31
N GLU A 146 -11.02 -3.67 1.13
CA GLU A 146 -10.67 -2.32 1.56
C GLU A 146 -11.33 -1.23 0.72
N LEU A 147 -11.36 -1.40 -0.60
CA LEU A 147 -12.00 -0.43 -1.51
C LEU A 147 -13.50 -0.28 -1.25
N GLU A 148 -14.19 -1.34 -0.88
CA GLU A 148 -15.61 -1.27 -0.50
C GLU A 148 -15.81 -0.48 0.80
N PHE A 149 -14.89 -0.57 1.76
CA PHE A 149 -14.87 0.31 2.93
C PHE A 149 -14.61 1.77 2.49
N PHE A 150 -13.65 2.01 1.63
CA PHE A 150 -13.36 3.34 1.10
C PHE A 150 -14.61 3.97 0.49
N LEU A 151 -15.32 3.26 -0.38
CA LEU A 151 -16.55 3.76 -1.00
C LEU A 151 -17.61 4.17 0.04
N ARG A 152 -17.69 3.45 1.17
CA ARG A 152 -18.57 3.82 2.30
C ARG A 152 -18.09 5.07 3.05
N MET A 153 -16.81 5.38 3.00
CA MET A 153 -16.25 6.57 3.65
C MET A 153 -16.44 7.86 2.86
N GLN A 154 -16.94 7.80 1.63
CA GLN A 154 -17.26 8.99 0.84
C GLN A 154 -18.63 9.55 1.20
N ASP A 155 -18.69 10.82 1.63
CA ASP A 155 -19.93 11.54 1.90
C ASP A 155 -20.64 11.97 0.59
N THR A 156 -21.88 12.37 0.71
CA THR A 156 -22.77 12.76 -0.41
C THR A 156 -22.23 13.94 -1.21
N ASP A 157 -21.45 14.84 -0.60
CA ASP A 157 -20.82 15.97 -1.28
C ASP A 157 -19.52 15.62 -2.02
N GLY A 158 -19.03 14.38 -1.88
CA GLY A 158 -17.80 13.88 -2.49
C GLY A 158 -16.57 13.87 -1.57
N GLY A 159 -16.59 14.59 -0.46
CA GLY A 159 -15.51 14.58 0.55
C GLY A 159 -15.47 13.25 1.31
N VAL A 160 -14.29 12.86 1.77
CA VAL A 160 -14.05 11.56 2.39
C VAL A 160 -13.72 11.72 3.87
N PHE A 161 -14.41 10.96 4.71
CA PHE A 161 -14.14 10.92 6.14
C PHE A 161 -12.73 10.37 6.39
N PHE A 162 -12.08 10.93 7.40
CA PHE A 162 -10.67 10.68 7.66
C PHE A 162 -10.42 9.28 8.23
N LYS A 163 -11.18 8.93 9.28
CA LYS A 163 -11.01 7.63 9.97
C LYS A 163 -12.26 7.18 10.71
N VAL A 164 -12.27 5.90 11.07
CA VAL A 164 -13.11 5.31 12.10
C VAL A 164 -12.22 4.95 13.29
N SER A 165 -12.63 5.31 14.48
CA SER A 165 -11.81 5.14 15.69
C SER A 165 -12.64 4.75 16.89
N PRO A 166 -12.13 3.93 17.81
CA PRO A 166 -12.69 3.86 19.17
C PRO A 166 -12.59 5.23 19.86
N ILE A 167 -13.36 5.43 20.92
CA ILE A 167 -13.40 6.71 21.65
C ILE A 167 -12.11 6.91 22.48
N ARG A 168 -11.51 5.82 22.96
CA ARG A 168 -10.28 5.82 23.76
C ARG A 168 -9.39 4.63 23.39
N TRP A 169 -8.13 4.70 23.74
CA TRP A 169 -7.23 3.57 23.62
C TRP A 169 -7.63 2.41 24.51
N ASP A 170 -7.72 1.20 23.95
CA ASP A 170 -8.14 -0.01 24.65
C ASP A 170 -6.97 -0.77 25.31
N GLY A 171 -5.75 -0.50 24.89
CA GLY A 171 -4.60 -1.33 25.25
C GLY A 171 -4.51 -2.62 24.42
N PHE A 172 -3.88 -3.66 24.99
CA PHE A 172 -3.70 -4.94 24.31
C PHE A 172 -4.89 -5.87 24.58
N VAL A 173 -5.96 -5.68 23.84
CA VAL A 173 -7.19 -6.47 23.91
C VAL A 173 -7.53 -7.04 22.53
N THR A 174 -8.39 -8.05 22.46
CA THR A 174 -8.90 -8.57 21.20
C THR A 174 -9.92 -7.63 20.57
N PRO A 175 -10.18 -7.72 19.24
CA PRO A 175 -11.25 -6.93 18.61
C PRO A 175 -12.61 -7.08 19.27
N THR A 176 -12.96 -8.29 19.75
CA THR A 176 -14.22 -8.56 20.44
C THR A 176 -14.31 -7.83 21.78
N GLU A 177 -13.25 -7.90 22.58
CA GLU A 177 -13.19 -7.18 23.87
C GLU A 177 -13.26 -5.66 23.67
N SER A 178 -12.61 -5.13 22.63
CA SER A 178 -12.70 -3.72 22.27
C SER A 178 -14.14 -3.32 21.90
N ASP A 179 -14.79 -4.11 21.04
CA ASP A 179 -16.16 -3.86 20.56
C ASP A 179 -17.19 -3.89 21.70
N GLU A 180 -17.02 -4.79 22.67
CA GLU A 180 -17.85 -4.87 23.88
C GLU A 180 -17.59 -3.71 24.85
N ALA A 181 -16.35 -3.19 24.91
CA ALA A 181 -15.95 -2.21 25.93
C ALA A 181 -16.34 -0.78 25.58
N GLN A 182 -16.46 -0.43 24.30
CA GLN A 182 -16.72 0.95 23.88
C GLN A 182 -17.29 1.07 22.47
N LYS A 183 -17.94 2.23 22.24
CA LYS A 183 -18.41 2.61 20.91
C LYS A 183 -17.26 3.13 20.04
N ARG A 184 -17.50 3.08 18.73
CA ARG A 184 -16.63 3.69 17.72
C ARG A 184 -17.30 4.92 17.12
N GLN A 185 -16.49 5.81 16.55
CA GLN A 185 -16.93 7.05 15.94
C GLN A 185 -16.28 7.26 14.58
N ILE A 186 -17.02 7.90 13.67
CA ILE A 186 -16.48 8.36 12.41
C ILE A 186 -15.99 9.81 12.59
N LEU A 187 -14.82 10.09 12.07
CA LEU A 187 -14.16 11.37 12.24
C LEU A 187 -14.02 12.09 10.89
N GLY A 188 -14.09 13.38 10.96
CA GLY A 188 -14.10 14.44 9.96
C GLY A 188 -13.53 14.16 8.59
N LYS A 189 -13.71 15.10 7.69
CA LYS A 189 -13.12 15.06 6.34
C LYS A 189 -11.79 15.80 6.35
N SER A 190 -10.87 15.40 5.46
CA SER A 190 -9.67 16.17 5.15
C SER A 190 -9.39 16.16 3.65
N THR A 191 -8.61 17.12 3.20
CA THR A 191 -8.14 17.16 1.81
C THR A 191 -7.24 15.96 1.52
N THR A 192 -6.32 15.61 2.44
CA THR A 192 -5.43 14.44 2.30
C THR A 192 -6.20 13.13 2.18
N SER A 193 -7.15 12.84 3.08
CA SER A 193 -7.97 11.61 2.97
C SER A 193 -8.76 11.55 1.66
N THR A 194 -9.31 12.69 1.24
CA THR A 194 -10.11 12.77 0.01
C THR A 194 -9.25 12.55 -1.24
N LEU A 195 -8.01 13.05 -1.26
CA LEU A 195 -7.10 12.87 -2.39
C LEU A 195 -6.44 11.50 -2.42
N ASN A 196 -6.06 10.92 -1.26
CA ASN A 196 -5.61 9.54 -1.15
C ASN A 196 -6.67 8.57 -1.69
N PHE A 197 -7.92 8.77 -1.28
CA PHE A 197 -9.06 8.03 -1.84
C PHE A 197 -9.17 8.20 -3.36
N ALA A 198 -9.06 9.43 -3.88
CA ALA A 198 -9.17 9.69 -5.32
C ALA A 198 -8.07 9.00 -6.12
N GLY A 199 -6.82 9.04 -5.63
CA GLY A 199 -5.68 8.36 -6.26
C GLY A 199 -5.86 6.84 -6.29
N ALA A 200 -6.17 6.24 -5.13
CA ALA A 200 -6.33 4.79 -5.01
C ALA A 200 -7.52 4.25 -5.85
N LEU A 201 -8.66 4.95 -5.85
CA LEU A 201 -9.83 4.50 -6.61
C LEU A 201 -9.67 4.71 -8.13
N ALA A 202 -8.95 5.73 -8.56
CA ALA A 202 -8.61 5.89 -9.98
C ALA A 202 -7.73 4.72 -10.47
N GLU A 203 -6.75 4.29 -9.66
CA GLU A 203 -5.94 3.11 -9.97
C GLU A 203 -6.76 1.81 -9.94
N ALA A 204 -7.67 1.67 -8.97
CA ALA A 204 -8.58 0.54 -8.88
C ALA A 204 -9.45 0.38 -10.14
N HIS A 205 -9.91 1.49 -10.76
CA HIS A 205 -10.61 1.44 -12.03
C HIS A 205 -9.82 0.64 -13.07
N ARG A 206 -8.55 0.95 -13.28
CA ARG A 206 -7.67 0.25 -14.22
C ARG A 206 -7.56 -1.24 -13.93
N VAL A 207 -7.29 -1.58 -12.68
CA VAL A 207 -7.01 -2.97 -12.29
C VAL A 207 -8.25 -3.84 -12.36
N PHE A 208 -9.41 -3.27 -12.02
CA PHE A 208 -10.68 -4.01 -12.01
C PHE A 208 -11.44 -3.97 -13.34
N GLN A 209 -11.03 -3.16 -14.32
CA GLN A 209 -11.76 -2.97 -15.58
C GLN A 209 -12.09 -4.28 -16.31
N ASN A 210 -11.13 -5.23 -16.31
CA ASN A 210 -11.28 -6.54 -16.95
C ASN A 210 -11.81 -7.63 -16.01
N VAL A 211 -11.99 -7.34 -14.72
CA VAL A 211 -12.44 -8.29 -13.69
C VAL A 211 -13.90 -8.05 -13.33
N ASP A 212 -14.23 -6.78 -13.03
CA ASP A 212 -15.57 -6.31 -12.70
C ASP A 212 -15.70 -4.85 -13.16
N SER A 213 -16.14 -4.66 -14.39
CA SER A 213 -16.27 -3.33 -15.00
C SER A 213 -17.25 -2.43 -14.27
N THR A 214 -18.29 -2.98 -13.64
CA THR A 214 -19.26 -2.19 -12.86
C THR A 214 -18.61 -1.62 -11.61
N PHE A 215 -17.84 -2.42 -10.90
CA PHE A 215 -17.08 -1.97 -9.75
C PHE A 215 -15.98 -0.97 -10.15
N ALA A 216 -15.31 -1.21 -11.26
CA ALA A 216 -14.30 -0.29 -11.80
C ALA A 216 -14.89 1.09 -12.07
N GLU A 217 -16.03 1.18 -12.77
CA GLU A 217 -16.72 2.44 -13.06
C GLU A 217 -17.22 3.14 -11.79
N GLN A 218 -17.66 2.38 -10.79
CA GLN A 218 -18.02 2.93 -9.48
C GLN A 218 -16.80 3.59 -8.81
N CYS A 219 -15.64 2.94 -8.85
CA CYS A 219 -14.38 3.49 -8.32
C CYS A 219 -14.00 4.79 -9.04
N LEU A 220 -14.02 4.82 -10.39
CA LEU A 220 -13.66 6.03 -11.13
C LEU A 220 -14.61 7.18 -10.85
N THR A 221 -15.92 6.92 -10.82
CA THR A 221 -16.93 7.93 -10.50
C THR A 221 -16.70 8.52 -9.11
N ALA A 222 -16.40 7.67 -8.12
CA ALA A 222 -16.11 8.11 -6.77
C ALA A 222 -14.80 8.93 -6.70
N ALA A 223 -13.75 8.50 -7.40
CA ALA A 223 -12.48 9.23 -7.50
C ALA A 223 -12.66 10.64 -8.08
N ILE A 224 -13.42 10.77 -9.16
CA ILE A 224 -13.73 12.06 -9.79
C ILE A 224 -14.47 12.97 -8.82
N ARG A 225 -15.49 12.47 -8.12
CA ARG A 225 -16.24 13.24 -7.12
C ARG A 225 -15.34 13.73 -5.97
N ALA A 226 -14.46 12.86 -5.49
CA ALA A 226 -13.50 13.19 -4.43
C ALA A 226 -12.52 14.29 -4.88
N TYR A 227 -11.96 14.16 -6.07
CA TYR A 227 -11.06 15.16 -6.63
C TYR A 227 -11.75 16.53 -6.82
N ILE A 228 -12.99 16.55 -7.31
CA ILE A 228 -13.79 17.78 -7.44
C ILE A 228 -14.05 18.42 -6.07
N TRP A 229 -14.31 17.62 -5.04
CA TRP A 229 -14.47 18.13 -3.68
C TRP A 229 -13.16 18.76 -3.17
N ALA A 230 -12.02 18.08 -3.36
CA ALA A 230 -10.71 18.59 -2.94
C ALA A 230 -10.34 19.91 -3.63
N LEU A 231 -10.68 20.08 -4.90
CA LEU A 231 -10.48 21.38 -5.60
C LEU A 231 -11.26 22.55 -4.97
N LYS A 232 -12.40 22.26 -4.34
CA LYS A 232 -13.23 23.27 -3.64
C LYS A 232 -12.82 23.44 -2.17
N ASN A 233 -12.07 22.50 -1.63
CA ASN A 233 -11.63 22.39 -0.25
C ASN A 233 -10.15 22.00 -0.22
N PRO A 234 -9.23 22.87 -0.69
CA PRO A 234 -7.84 22.51 -0.98
C PRO A 234 -6.95 22.36 0.25
N ASP A 235 -7.40 22.78 1.42
CA ASP A 235 -6.61 22.92 2.65
C ASP A 235 -7.38 22.53 3.92
N VAL A 236 -8.35 21.64 3.79
CA VAL A 236 -9.08 21.13 4.95
C VAL A 236 -8.22 20.13 5.70
N THR A 237 -7.64 20.58 6.81
CA THR A 237 -6.88 19.76 7.73
C THR A 237 -7.81 19.10 8.74
N TYR A 238 -7.63 17.80 8.97
CA TYR A 238 -8.24 17.15 10.11
C TYR A 238 -7.43 17.48 11.36
N PRO A 239 -8.05 18.02 12.43
CA PRO A 239 -7.34 18.26 13.68
C PRO A 239 -6.70 16.97 14.19
N HIS A 240 -5.44 17.04 14.62
CA HIS A 240 -4.72 15.89 15.20
C HIS A 240 -5.46 15.39 16.45
N ASN A 241 -6.49 14.58 16.24
CA ASN A 241 -7.16 13.88 17.31
C ASN A 241 -6.54 12.49 17.43
N THR A 242 -5.75 12.31 18.49
CA THR A 242 -5.13 11.03 18.85
C THR A 242 -5.94 10.29 19.94
N GLU A 243 -7.12 10.77 20.30
CA GLU A 243 -8.00 10.05 21.19
C GLU A 243 -8.44 8.73 20.54
N GLY A 244 -8.25 7.65 21.23
CA GLY A 244 -8.65 6.31 20.82
C GLY A 244 -7.79 5.63 19.75
N SER A 245 -7.06 6.38 18.90
CA SER A 245 -6.25 5.81 17.82
C SER A 245 -5.23 6.81 17.26
N GLY A 246 -4.40 6.38 16.33
CA GLY A 246 -3.36 7.19 15.69
C GLY A 246 -3.87 8.43 14.96
N GLY A 247 -3.01 9.40 14.75
CA GLY A 247 -3.36 10.73 14.25
C GLY A 247 -3.16 10.95 12.76
N TYR A 248 -2.30 10.34 12.04
CA TYR A 248 -2.01 10.46 10.58
C TYR A 248 -2.36 11.83 9.93
N GLY A 249 -2.15 12.92 10.67
CA GLY A 249 -2.39 14.28 10.18
C GLY A 249 -1.25 14.73 9.27
N ASP A 250 -1.62 15.27 8.11
CA ASP A 250 -0.71 15.90 7.19
C ASP A 250 -1.26 17.25 6.74
N GLU A 251 -0.40 18.25 6.68
CA GLU A 251 -0.73 19.63 6.25
C GLU A 251 -0.09 19.96 4.89
N ARG A 252 0.52 18.98 4.25
CA ARG A 252 1.10 19.06 2.93
C ARG A 252 0.15 18.37 1.96
N TYR A 253 -0.45 19.12 1.05
CA TYR A 253 -1.48 18.64 0.13
C TYR A 253 -1.01 18.52 -1.32
N ASP A 254 0.12 19.14 -1.67
CA ASP A 254 0.60 19.22 -3.05
C ASP A 254 0.91 17.85 -3.64
N ASP A 255 1.43 16.93 -2.85
CA ASP A 255 1.80 15.60 -3.30
C ASP A 255 0.60 14.68 -3.49
N GLU A 256 -0.44 14.77 -2.64
CA GLU A 256 -1.68 14.06 -2.89
C GLU A 256 -2.45 14.63 -4.09
N PHE A 257 -2.46 15.96 -4.26
CA PHE A 257 -3.01 16.56 -5.47
C PHE A 257 -2.28 16.06 -6.71
N PHE A 258 -0.96 15.97 -6.66
CA PHE A 258 -0.16 15.43 -7.76
C PHE A 258 -0.49 13.98 -8.03
N TRP A 259 -0.53 13.12 -7.02
CA TRP A 259 -0.87 11.71 -7.18
C TRP A 259 -2.27 11.52 -7.76
N ALA A 260 -3.30 12.07 -7.13
CA ALA A 260 -4.68 11.95 -7.61
C ALA A 260 -4.85 12.44 -9.06
N ARG A 261 -4.21 13.57 -9.39
CA ARG A 261 -4.25 14.18 -10.73
C ARG A 261 -3.54 13.31 -11.77
N ALA A 262 -2.37 12.78 -11.43
CA ALA A 262 -1.62 11.91 -12.30
C ALA A 262 -2.37 10.60 -12.59
N MET A 263 -3.06 10.05 -11.58
CA MET A 263 -3.89 8.85 -11.76
C MET A 263 -5.12 9.12 -12.61
N LEU A 264 -5.87 10.19 -12.35
CA LEU A 264 -7.01 10.57 -13.20
C LEU A 264 -6.58 10.84 -14.65
N PHE A 265 -5.42 11.45 -14.85
CA PHE A 265 -4.83 11.63 -16.17
C PHE A 265 -4.49 10.29 -16.81
N ARG A 266 -3.87 9.37 -16.07
CA ARG A 266 -3.53 8.01 -16.53
C ARG A 266 -4.78 7.21 -16.93
N GLU A 267 -5.91 7.44 -16.29
CA GLU A 267 -7.20 6.83 -16.62
C GLU A 267 -7.90 7.52 -17.81
N GLY A 268 -7.28 8.50 -18.45
CA GLY A 268 -7.85 9.20 -19.60
C GLY A 268 -9.02 10.11 -19.24
N VAL A 269 -9.17 10.50 -17.97
CA VAL A 269 -10.22 11.42 -17.54
C VAL A 269 -10.01 12.76 -18.21
N LYS A 270 -11.03 13.23 -18.91
CA LYS A 270 -10.98 14.52 -19.59
C LYS A 270 -11.02 15.67 -18.60
N SER A 271 -10.22 16.69 -18.85
CA SER A 271 -10.14 17.88 -17.98
C SER A 271 -11.49 18.52 -17.71
N GLU A 272 -12.38 18.56 -18.68
CA GLU A 272 -13.74 19.10 -18.56
C GLU A 272 -14.62 18.36 -17.54
N ASN A 273 -14.32 17.11 -17.25
CA ASN A 273 -15.06 16.30 -16.26
C ASN A 273 -14.66 16.60 -14.81
N VAL A 274 -13.50 17.22 -14.60
CA VAL A 274 -12.94 17.43 -13.25
C VAL A 274 -12.57 18.89 -12.97
N LEU A 275 -12.36 19.69 -14.01
CA LEU A 275 -11.96 21.09 -13.89
C LEU A 275 -13.08 22.00 -14.40
N ASN A 276 -13.24 23.15 -13.74
CA ASN A 276 -14.10 24.20 -14.30
C ASN A 276 -13.38 24.90 -15.48
N SER A 277 -14.13 25.58 -16.31
CA SER A 277 -13.64 26.22 -17.53
C SER A 277 -12.54 27.28 -17.35
N SER A 278 -12.29 27.70 -16.11
CA SER A 278 -11.22 28.68 -15.78
C SER A 278 -9.89 28.05 -15.44
N LEU A 279 -9.83 26.72 -15.23
CA LEU A 279 -8.61 26.01 -14.91
C LEU A 279 -7.92 25.49 -16.18
N LYS A 280 -6.58 25.39 -16.11
CA LYS A 280 -5.77 24.74 -17.13
C LYS A 280 -6.16 23.26 -17.26
N ASN A 281 -5.79 22.62 -18.38
CA ASN A 281 -6.02 21.19 -18.51
C ASN A 281 -5.18 20.38 -17.51
N LEU A 282 -5.55 19.13 -17.28
CA LEU A 282 -4.86 18.25 -16.31
C LEU A 282 -3.36 18.14 -16.58
N ARG A 283 -2.97 18.06 -17.86
CA ARG A 283 -1.55 17.99 -18.26
C ARG A 283 -0.74 19.20 -17.80
N ASP A 284 -1.28 20.40 -17.98
CA ASP A 284 -0.59 21.64 -17.58
C ASP A 284 -0.45 21.73 -16.07
N LEU A 285 -1.45 21.28 -15.32
CA LEU A 285 -1.39 21.22 -13.86
C LEU A 285 -0.34 20.20 -13.41
N ILE A 286 -0.27 19.02 -14.05
CA ILE A 286 0.75 18.00 -13.79
C ILE A 286 2.16 18.57 -14.00
N LEU A 287 2.39 19.35 -15.05
CA LEU A 287 3.70 19.98 -15.31
C LEU A 287 4.09 20.98 -14.20
N VAL A 288 3.11 21.62 -13.56
CA VAL A 288 3.35 22.46 -12.38
C VAL A 288 3.68 21.60 -11.16
N ASP A 289 2.92 20.54 -10.93
CA ASP A 289 3.11 19.65 -9.79
C ASP A 289 4.47 18.93 -9.83
N MET A 290 4.90 18.48 -10.99
CA MET A 290 6.23 17.88 -11.19
C MET A 290 7.38 18.78 -10.72
N LYS A 291 7.19 20.11 -10.75
CA LYS A 291 8.17 21.07 -10.24
C LYS A 291 8.06 21.29 -8.73
N LYS A 292 6.85 21.23 -8.20
CA LYS A 292 6.57 21.41 -6.76
C LYS A 292 6.90 20.16 -5.94
N CYS A 293 6.64 18.99 -6.51
CA CYS A 293 6.77 17.68 -5.88
C CYS A 293 7.81 16.85 -6.66
N PRO A 294 9.11 17.17 -6.60
CA PRO A 294 10.15 16.36 -7.22
C PRO A 294 10.13 14.96 -6.61
N PRO A 295 10.54 13.91 -7.33
CA PRO A 295 10.57 12.58 -6.77
C PRO A 295 11.54 12.51 -5.60
N SER A 296 11.20 11.69 -4.60
CA SER A 296 11.94 11.54 -3.34
C SER A 296 12.32 10.08 -3.09
N LEU A 297 13.02 9.83 -1.99
CA LEU A 297 13.24 8.46 -1.50
C LEU A 297 12.01 7.88 -0.80
N GLY A 298 11.10 8.75 -0.31
CA GLY A 298 9.91 8.36 0.41
C GLY A 298 8.82 7.78 -0.49
N LEU A 299 8.06 6.87 0.07
CA LEU A 299 6.80 6.38 -0.45
C LEU A 299 5.98 5.93 0.75
N ASP A 300 5.37 6.88 1.42
CA ASP A 300 4.56 6.63 2.61
C ASP A 300 3.34 7.57 2.64
N TRP A 301 2.59 7.56 3.73
CA TRP A 301 1.37 8.35 3.88
C TRP A 301 1.61 9.88 3.97
N ARG A 302 2.83 10.34 4.22
CA ARG A 302 3.23 11.76 4.22
C ARG A 302 3.94 12.16 2.93
N ASP A 303 4.35 11.20 2.11
CA ASP A 303 5.16 11.42 0.92
C ASP A 303 4.62 10.57 -0.23
N THR A 304 3.46 10.97 -0.76
CA THR A 304 2.71 10.25 -1.79
C THR A 304 3.14 10.60 -3.21
N GLN A 305 4.00 11.62 -3.38
CA GLN A 305 4.37 12.15 -4.70
C GLN A 305 4.94 11.09 -5.65
N ASN A 306 5.68 10.10 -5.13
CA ASN A 306 6.22 9.04 -5.98
C ASN A 306 5.13 8.18 -6.64
N LEU A 307 3.95 8.04 -6.05
CA LEU A 307 2.80 7.40 -6.69
C LEU A 307 2.36 8.19 -7.93
N GLY A 308 2.37 9.51 -7.87
CA GLY A 308 2.11 10.38 -9.03
C GLY A 308 3.16 10.20 -10.13
N TRP A 309 4.43 10.18 -9.77
CA TRP A 309 5.52 9.93 -10.72
C TRP A 309 5.43 8.54 -11.36
N ILE A 310 5.10 7.50 -10.58
CA ILE A 310 4.89 6.13 -11.07
C ILE A 310 3.71 6.08 -12.05
N ALA A 311 2.58 6.72 -11.72
CA ALA A 311 1.43 6.81 -12.61
C ALA A 311 1.81 7.37 -13.98
N LEU A 312 2.58 8.47 -14.00
CA LEU A 312 3.06 9.08 -15.24
C LEU A 312 4.09 8.22 -15.99
N ALA A 313 4.96 7.49 -15.27
CA ALA A 313 5.94 6.59 -15.88
C ALA A 313 5.29 5.36 -16.56
N LEU A 314 4.12 4.95 -16.07
CA LEU A 314 3.40 3.75 -16.54
C LEU A 314 2.33 4.06 -17.62
N GLN A 315 1.86 5.33 -17.77
CA GLN A 315 0.96 5.69 -18.86
C GLN A 315 1.66 5.65 -20.22
N SER A 316 0.92 5.51 -21.32
CA SER A 316 1.49 5.25 -22.66
C SER A 316 1.08 6.24 -23.76
N TYR A 317 0.23 7.20 -23.47
CA TYR A 317 -0.31 8.12 -24.50
C TYR A 317 0.33 9.51 -24.50
N ASP A 318 1.06 9.93 -23.44
CA ASP A 318 1.89 11.14 -23.43
C ASP A 318 3.36 10.76 -23.20
N LEU A 319 4.07 10.52 -24.29
CA LEU A 319 5.46 10.07 -24.26
C LEU A 319 6.42 11.11 -23.66
N ASP A 320 6.10 12.40 -23.71
CA ASP A 320 6.92 13.46 -23.10
C ASP A 320 6.83 13.38 -21.57
N LEU A 321 5.61 13.31 -21.02
CA LEU A 321 5.39 13.12 -19.57
C LEU A 321 5.97 11.79 -19.09
N GLN A 322 5.78 10.71 -19.86
CA GLN A 322 6.32 9.39 -19.52
C GLN A 322 7.85 9.43 -19.42
N THR A 323 8.51 10.01 -20.43
CA THR A 323 9.98 10.10 -20.47
C THR A 323 10.52 10.93 -19.30
N LYS A 324 9.90 12.08 -19.02
CA LYS A 324 10.26 12.91 -17.87
C LYS A 324 10.12 12.16 -16.56
N ALA A 325 9.02 11.46 -16.38
CA ALA A 325 8.76 10.69 -15.15
C ALA A 325 9.75 9.53 -14.98
N ARG A 326 10.01 8.76 -16.04
CA ARG A 326 10.99 7.66 -16.02
C ARG A 326 12.39 8.13 -15.70
N ASN A 327 12.83 9.25 -16.28
CA ASN A 327 14.15 9.83 -16.02
C ASN A 327 14.26 10.33 -14.57
N ALA A 328 13.23 10.98 -14.06
CA ALA A 328 13.20 11.48 -12.69
C ALA A 328 13.24 10.33 -11.67
N LEU A 329 12.42 9.28 -11.86
CA LEU A 329 12.45 8.09 -11.01
C LEU A 329 13.77 7.31 -11.11
N LYS A 330 14.39 7.29 -12.29
CA LYS A 330 15.73 6.69 -12.44
C LYS A 330 16.76 7.38 -11.55
N THR A 331 16.70 8.69 -11.40
CA THR A 331 17.60 9.42 -10.48
C THR A 331 17.39 8.95 -9.04
N VAL A 332 16.14 8.71 -8.62
CA VAL A 332 15.84 8.14 -7.28
C VAL A 332 16.46 6.75 -7.13
N ALA A 333 16.33 5.89 -8.14
CA ALA A 333 16.94 4.55 -8.10
C ALA A 333 18.47 4.61 -7.99
N ASP A 334 19.11 5.50 -8.76
CA ASP A 334 20.56 5.71 -8.67
C ASP A 334 20.97 6.22 -7.28
N ASP A 335 20.21 7.12 -6.66
CA ASP A 335 20.43 7.59 -5.30
C ASP A 335 20.23 6.50 -4.25
N ILE A 336 19.21 5.66 -4.37
CA ILE A 336 19.01 4.50 -3.48
C ILE A 336 20.24 3.59 -3.52
N VAL A 337 20.72 3.22 -4.72
CA VAL A 337 21.90 2.37 -4.87
C VAL A 337 23.16 3.02 -4.29
N ARG A 338 23.37 4.30 -4.56
CA ARG A 338 24.50 5.05 -4.03
C ARG A 338 24.48 5.08 -2.49
N LEU A 339 23.35 5.45 -1.88
CA LEU A 339 23.19 5.50 -0.42
C LEU A 339 23.35 4.11 0.21
N ALA A 340 22.81 3.07 -0.42
CA ALA A 340 22.96 1.70 0.06
C ALA A 340 24.43 1.23 0.01
N SER A 341 25.22 1.67 -0.97
CA SER A 341 26.65 1.31 -1.06
C SER A 341 27.50 1.87 0.08
N GLU A 342 27.02 2.90 0.77
CA GLU A 342 27.69 3.54 1.91
C GLU A 342 27.29 2.94 3.25
N ASP A 343 26.33 2.02 3.30
CA ASP A 343 25.80 1.40 4.53
C ASP A 343 26.26 -0.06 4.67
N ALA A 344 26.57 -0.48 5.90
CA ALA A 344 27.08 -1.82 6.18
C ALA A 344 26.08 -2.94 5.89
N TYR A 345 24.78 -2.67 5.98
CA TYR A 345 23.68 -3.58 5.62
C TYR A 345 23.10 -3.30 4.24
N HIS A 346 23.71 -2.36 3.49
CA HIS A 346 23.29 -1.92 2.17
C HIS A 346 21.85 -1.38 2.14
N LEU A 347 21.52 -0.52 3.10
CA LEU A 347 20.25 0.17 3.19
C LEU A 347 20.39 1.65 2.79
N ALA A 348 19.38 2.20 2.11
CA ALA A 348 19.36 3.61 1.77
C ALA A 348 18.79 4.50 2.88
N ILE A 349 18.21 3.93 3.93
CA ILE A 349 17.74 4.67 5.10
C ILE A 349 18.91 5.10 5.99
N ARG A 350 18.78 6.27 6.61
CA ARG A 350 19.81 6.82 7.55
C ARG A 350 19.31 6.90 8.99
N ARG A 351 18.03 6.67 9.22
CA ARG A 351 17.42 6.68 10.56
C ARG A 351 16.40 5.55 10.63
N PHE A 352 16.47 4.75 11.67
CA PHE A 352 15.48 3.73 11.97
C PHE A 352 14.40 4.35 12.84
N VAL A 353 13.33 4.76 12.21
CA VAL A 353 12.12 5.29 12.86
C VAL A 353 11.05 4.20 12.94
N TRP A 354 9.92 4.51 13.59
CA TRP A 354 8.77 3.61 13.57
C TRP A 354 8.37 3.29 12.12
N GLY A 355 8.21 2.00 11.82
CA GLY A 355 7.83 1.56 10.46
C GLY A 355 8.95 1.50 9.43
N SER A 356 10.23 1.73 9.79
CA SER A 356 11.36 1.81 8.85
C SER A 356 11.58 0.57 7.98
N ASN A 357 11.09 -0.61 8.37
CA ASN A 357 11.06 -1.78 7.48
C ASN A 357 10.17 -1.54 6.24
N GLY A 358 9.12 -0.73 6.36
CA GLY A 358 8.32 -0.27 5.24
C GLY A 358 9.14 0.56 4.24
N ASP A 359 9.98 1.48 4.74
CA ASP A 359 10.88 2.29 3.89
C ASP A 359 11.86 1.39 3.13
N VAL A 360 12.46 0.39 3.81
CA VAL A 360 13.36 -0.58 3.16
C VAL A 360 12.63 -1.37 2.07
N ALA A 361 11.41 -1.84 2.34
CA ALA A 361 10.59 -2.56 1.37
C ALA A 361 10.20 -1.66 0.17
N ASN A 362 9.84 -0.40 0.43
CA ASN A 362 9.49 0.57 -0.61
C ASN A 362 10.68 0.96 -1.49
N HIS A 363 11.89 1.05 -0.93
CA HIS A 363 13.10 1.20 -1.75
C HIS A 363 13.33 0.00 -2.67
N ALA A 364 13.15 -1.23 -2.17
CA ALA A 364 13.26 -2.43 -2.99
C ALA A 364 12.18 -2.46 -4.11
N LEU A 365 10.93 -2.12 -3.77
CA LEU A 365 9.83 -1.99 -4.74
C LEU A 365 10.17 -0.97 -5.82
N THR A 366 10.64 0.21 -5.45
CA THR A 366 11.04 1.29 -6.36
C THR A 366 12.14 0.82 -7.33
N LEU A 367 13.16 0.13 -6.83
CA LEU A 367 14.23 -0.43 -7.67
C LEU A 367 13.72 -1.48 -8.65
N PHE A 368 12.88 -2.43 -8.22
CA PHE A 368 12.29 -3.44 -9.11
C PHE A 368 11.38 -2.81 -10.16
N LEU A 369 10.57 -1.83 -9.76
CA LEU A 369 9.68 -1.11 -10.66
C LEU A 369 10.49 -0.41 -11.76
N ILE A 370 11.50 0.37 -11.39
CA ILE A 370 12.33 1.13 -12.34
C ILE A 370 13.14 0.18 -13.22
N ASN A 371 13.59 -0.96 -12.69
CA ASN A 371 14.28 -1.97 -13.48
C ASN A 371 13.42 -2.51 -14.65
N SER A 372 12.10 -2.40 -14.60
CA SER A 372 11.22 -2.86 -15.69
C SER A 372 11.33 -2.02 -16.97
N TRP A 373 11.77 -0.75 -16.89
CA TRP A 373 11.99 0.12 -18.06
C TRP A 373 13.42 0.67 -18.18
N ALA A 374 14.23 0.55 -17.12
CA ALA A 374 15.65 0.90 -17.10
C ALA A 374 16.46 -0.25 -16.46
N PRO A 375 16.62 -1.39 -17.16
CA PRO A 375 17.23 -2.58 -16.61
C PRO A 375 18.65 -2.32 -16.10
N SER A 376 18.91 -2.71 -14.83
CA SER A 376 20.22 -2.61 -14.19
C SER A 376 20.43 -3.72 -13.17
N LEU A 377 21.53 -4.45 -13.29
CA LEU A 377 21.88 -5.49 -12.34
C LEU A 377 22.12 -4.90 -10.93
N SER A 378 22.59 -3.66 -10.82
CA SER A 378 22.79 -2.97 -9.55
C SER A 378 21.44 -2.73 -8.83
N TYR A 379 20.39 -2.38 -9.55
CA TYR A 379 19.05 -2.22 -8.98
C TYR A 379 18.52 -3.54 -8.40
N VAL A 380 18.62 -4.61 -9.20
CA VAL A 380 18.15 -5.94 -8.78
C VAL A 380 18.92 -6.44 -7.56
N ASN A 381 20.24 -6.32 -7.55
CA ASN A 381 21.06 -6.78 -6.44
C ASN A 381 20.80 -5.95 -5.17
N CYS A 382 20.73 -4.63 -5.28
CA CYS A 382 20.43 -3.74 -4.16
C CYS A 382 19.05 -4.06 -3.57
N ALA A 383 18.00 -4.19 -4.40
CA ALA A 383 16.66 -4.55 -3.95
C ALA A 383 16.62 -5.91 -3.23
N LYS A 384 17.32 -6.92 -3.76
CA LYS A 384 17.43 -8.24 -3.10
C LYS A 384 18.11 -8.13 -1.74
N THR A 385 19.19 -7.35 -1.62
CA THR A 385 19.88 -7.17 -0.34
C THR A 385 18.99 -6.48 0.70
N MET A 386 18.17 -5.53 0.29
CA MET A 386 17.16 -4.90 1.16
C MET A 386 16.11 -5.90 1.64
N LEU A 387 15.63 -6.78 0.76
CA LEU A 387 14.73 -7.87 1.17
C LEU A 387 15.43 -8.88 2.10
N ASP A 388 16.70 -9.21 1.83
CA ASP A 388 17.50 -10.08 2.71
C ASP A 388 17.60 -9.50 4.13
N PHE A 389 17.72 -8.16 4.27
CA PHE A 389 17.68 -7.50 5.57
C PHE A 389 16.36 -7.76 6.30
N ILE A 390 15.24 -7.62 5.61
CA ILE A 390 13.90 -7.90 6.18
C ILE A 390 13.76 -9.38 6.55
N PHE A 391 14.38 -10.27 5.80
CA PHE A 391 14.27 -11.72 5.99
C PHE A 391 15.30 -12.31 6.97
N GLY A 392 16.14 -11.47 7.59
CA GLY A 392 17.00 -11.92 8.68
C GLY A 392 18.46 -11.51 8.59
N LYS A 393 18.96 -11.04 7.43
CA LYS A 393 20.32 -10.54 7.27
C LYS A 393 20.45 -9.12 7.88
N ASN A 394 20.20 -9.03 9.18
CA ASN A 394 20.17 -7.79 9.95
C ASN A 394 20.89 -7.96 11.31
N PRO A 395 21.11 -6.85 12.05
CA PRO A 395 21.90 -6.90 13.29
C PRO A 395 21.30 -7.77 14.40
N VAL A 396 20.01 -8.10 14.31
CA VAL A 396 19.31 -8.90 15.34
C VAL A 396 19.04 -10.33 14.90
N ASP A 397 19.52 -10.72 13.70
CA ASP A 397 19.39 -12.07 13.13
C ASP A 397 17.94 -12.60 13.19
N ARG A 398 16.98 -11.74 12.80
CA ARG A 398 15.54 -12.07 12.84
C ARG A 398 14.85 -11.74 11.54
N CYS A 399 14.03 -12.68 11.08
CA CYS A 399 13.04 -12.40 10.04
C CYS A 399 11.93 -11.51 10.61
N PHE A 400 11.70 -10.36 9.98
CA PHE A 400 10.64 -9.44 10.38
C PHE A 400 9.27 -9.81 9.80
N VAL A 401 9.19 -10.83 8.93
CA VAL A 401 7.93 -11.39 8.45
C VAL A 401 7.45 -12.45 9.43
N THR A 402 6.47 -12.11 10.25
CA THR A 402 5.88 -13.01 11.24
C THR A 402 5.11 -14.16 10.56
N GLY A 403 5.12 -15.33 11.22
CA GLY A 403 4.47 -16.54 10.68
C GLY A 403 5.30 -17.32 9.67
N SER A 404 6.48 -16.83 9.26
CA SER A 404 7.44 -17.63 8.54
C SER A 404 8.11 -18.64 9.49
N ALA A 405 8.50 -19.81 8.96
CA ALA A 405 9.24 -20.81 9.74
C ALA A 405 10.59 -20.29 10.30
N TRP A 406 10.99 -19.08 9.90
CA TRP A 406 12.24 -18.42 10.25
C TRP A 406 12.10 -17.34 11.30
N SER A 407 10.89 -17.10 11.76
CA SER A 407 10.57 -16.09 12.79
C SER A 407 10.61 -16.64 14.23
N SER A 408 11.31 -17.76 14.45
CA SER A 408 11.46 -18.36 15.80
C SER A 408 12.53 -17.69 16.65
#